data_9c8cae99b5dd15a300fb58626545782e
#
_entry.id   9c8cae99b5dd15a300fb58626545782e
#
_cell.length_a   1.000
_cell.length_b   1.000
_cell.length_c   1.000
_cell.angle_alpha   90.00
_cell.angle_beta   90.00
_cell.angle_gamma   90.00
#
_symmetry.space_group_name_H-M   'P 1'
#
loop_
_entity.id
_entity.type
_entity.pdbx_description
1 polymer ?
#
loop_
_entity_poly.entity_id
_entity_poly.type
_entity_poly.pdbx_seq_one_letter_code
_entity_poly.pdbx_strand_id
1 'polypeptide(L)'
;MGRLILTEDDKNDIKLQYQGSVDKKFYDFLRANVEVEGRNVEYFEKPFVLIYIDGKSRLLNNSKKYLVNVLINAYGDDFPNLNDASKRLTAKKYIDELKKQYFYED
;
A
#
# COMPACT_ATOMS: atom_id res chain seq x y z
N MET A 1 18.95 9.72 -25.12
CA MET A 1 19.27 9.31 -24.90
C MET A 1 19.30 9.10 -25.08
N GLY A 2 18.92 9.06 -25.13
CA GLY A 2 18.93 8.58 -25.00
C GLY A 2 18.88 8.18 -24.88
N ARG A 3 18.81 7.94 -24.81
CA ARG A 3 18.85 7.28 -24.33
C ARG A 3 18.77 6.71 -24.34
N LEU A 4 18.59 6.45 -24.43
CA LEU A 4 18.64 5.68 -24.04
C LEU A 4 18.97 5.31 -23.95
N ILE A 5 19.06 5.32 -24.34
CA ILE A 5 19.75 4.71 -24.05
C ILE A 5 19.65 3.71 -23.61
N LEU A 6 19.91 2.73 -24.64
CA LEU A 6 20.01 2.10 -23.58
C LEU A 6 21.20 2.08 -23.03
N THR A 7 21.38 2.92 -22.92
CA THR A 7 22.20 3.52 -22.04
C THR A 7 21.75 3.15 -20.66
N GLU A 8 22.38 3.67 -19.65
CA GLU A 8 21.95 3.47 -18.30
C GLU A 8 20.52 3.93 -18.10
N ASP A 9 20.16 5.01 -18.77
CA ASP A 9 18.81 5.54 -18.64
C ASP A 9 17.78 4.55 -19.15
N ASP A 10 18.09 3.90 -20.25
CA ASP A 10 17.16 2.91 -20.78
C ASP A 10 17.03 1.72 -19.86
N LYS A 11 18.11 1.32 -19.23
CA LYS A 11 18.05 0.23 -18.27
C LYS A 11 17.23 0.61 -17.06
N ASN A 12 17.34 1.86 -16.62
CA ASN A 12 16.56 2.33 -15.50
C ASN A 12 15.09 2.38 -15.82
N ASP A 13 14.74 2.78 -17.03
CA ASP A 13 13.35 2.80 -17.45
C ASP A 13 12.76 1.39 -17.45
N ILE A 14 13.53 0.41 -17.91
CA ILE A 14 13.07 -0.96 -17.90
C ILE A 14 12.86 -1.44 -16.47
N LYS A 15 13.77 -1.11 -15.57
CA LYS A 15 13.60 -1.48 -14.17
C LYS A 15 12.37 -0.84 -13.57
N LEU A 16 12.10 0.40 -13.89
CA LEU A 16 10.92 1.08 -13.39
C LEU A 16 9.65 0.40 -13.88
N GLN A 17 9.64 -0.05 -15.12
CA GLN A 17 8.49 -0.76 -15.66
C GLN A 17 8.26 -2.08 -14.92
N TYR A 18 9.33 -2.81 -14.60
CA TYR A 18 9.21 -4.07 -13.88
C TYR A 18 8.89 -3.85 -12.42
N GLN A 19 9.36 -2.76 -11.84
CA GLN A 19 9.06 -2.44 -10.47
C GLN A 19 7.66 -1.87 -10.31
N GLY A 20 7.08 -1.43 -11.41
CA GLY A 20 5.74 -0.90 -11.40
C GLY A 20 5.70 0.54 -10.92
N SER A 21 4.53 1.02 -10.74
CA SER A 21 4.28 2.37 -10.26
C SER A 21 2.99 2.37 -9.46
N VAL A 22 2.78 3.43 -8.69
CA VAL A 22 1.54 3.58 -7.93
C VAL A 22 0.40 3.78 -8.91
N ASP A 23 -0.61 2.94 -8.80
CA ASP A 23 -1.78 3.03 -9.64
C ASP A 23 -2.90 3.75 -8.89
N LYS A 24 -3.36 4.85 -9.46
CA LYS A 24 -4.37 5.65 -8.80
C LYS A 24 -5.68 4.90 -8.60
N LYS A 25 -6.08 4.10 -9.58
CA LYS A 25 -7.34 3.36 -9.48
C LYS A 25 -7.30 2.34 -8.36
N PHE A 26 -6.20 1.61 -8.24
CA PHE A 26 -6.05 0.64 -7.18
C PHE A 26 -5.95 1.35 -5.83
N TYR A 27 -5.23 2.46 -5.78
CA TYR A 27 -5.12 3.25 -4.56
C TYR A 27 -6.51 3.70 -4.10
N ASP A 28 -7.29 4.26 -5.01
CA ASP A 28 -8.63 4.74 -4.68
C ASP A 28 -9.56 3.59 -4.27
N PHE A 29 -9.37 2.43 -4.89
CA PHE A 29 -10.13 1.24 -4.54
C PHE A 29 -9.83 0.80 -3.10
N LEU A 30 -8.55 0.82 -2.71
CA LEU A 30 -8.17 0.49 -1.35
C LEU A 30 -8.79 1.49 -0.37
N ARG A 31 -8.72 2.76 -0.68
CA ARG A 31 -9.33 3.78 0.17
C ARG A 31 -10.82 3.59 0.33
N ALA A 32 -11.48 3.15 -0.70
CA ALA A 32 -12.93 2.96 -0.67
C ALA A 32 -13.34 1.70 0.10
N ASN A 33 -12.48 0.69 0.13
CA ASN A 33 -12.83 -0.60 0.68
C ASN A 33 -12.24 -0.91 2.05
N VAL A 34 -11.17 -0.26 2.43
CA VAL A 34 -10.55 -0.46 3.73
C VAL A 34 -11.08 0.58 4.69
N GLU A 35 -11.77 0.12 5.70
CA GLU A 35 -12.28 1.02 6.74
C GLU A 35 -11.23 1.16 7.83
N VAL A 36 -11.12 2.35 8.40
CA VAL A 36 -10.13 2.62 9.43
C VAL A 36 -10.84 3.14 10.67
N GLU A 37 -10.51 2.55 11.81
CA GLU A 37 -11.08 2.97 13.07
C GLU A 37 -9.95 3.19 14.05
N GLY A 38 -9.70 4.46 14.37
CA GLY A 38 -8.69 4.80 15.36
C GLY A 38 -9.24 4.61 16.75
N ARG A 39 -8.43 4.01 17.62
CA ARG A 39 -8.82 3.80 19.01
C ARG A 39 -7.71 4.24 19.94
N ASN A 40 -8.13 4.88 21.00
CA ASN A 40 -7.23 5.22 22.07
C ASN A 40 -7.75 4.48 23.29
N VAL A 41 -7.08 3.40 23.65
CA VAL A 41 -7.55 2.54 24.71
C VAL A 41 -6.61 2.63 25.89
N GLU A 42 -7.16 2.85 27.04
CA GLU A 42 -6.38 3.05 28.25
C GLU A 42 -5.56 1.82 28.65
N TYR A 43 -5.99 0.64 28.23
CA TYR A 43 -5.26 -0.58 28.54
C TYR A 43 -3.91 -0.67 27.85
N PHE A 44 -3.74 0.08 26.77
CA PHE A 44 -2.49 0.09 26.04
C PHE A 44 -1.92 1.48 26.18
N GLU A 45 -0.69 1.56 26.54
CA GLU A 45 -0.02 2.85 26.70
C GLU A 45 0.09 3.60 25.38
N LYS A 46 -0.17 2.92 24.28
CA LYS A 46 -0.10 3.50 22.96
C LYS A 46 -1.43 3.34 22.25
N PRO A 47 -1.82 4.32 21.46
CA PRO A 47 -3.02 4.17 20.66
C PRO A 47 -2.82 3.06 19.64
N PHE A 48 -3.90 2.40 19.29
CA PHE A 48 -3.87 1.45 18.20
C PHE A 48 -4.96 1.80 17.21
N VAL A 49 -4.76 1.38 15.99
CA VAL A 49 -5.70 1.66 14.92
C VAL A 49 -6.09 0.33 14.29
N LEU A 50 -7.38 0.10 14.19
CA LEU A 50 -7.90 -1.07 13.51
C LEU A 50 -8.24 -0.69 12.07
N ILE A 51 -7.88 -1.56 11.16
CA ILE A 51 -8.35 -1.43 9.79
C ILE A 51 -9.08 -2.71 9.43
N TYR A 52 -10.06 -2.58 8.54
CA TYR A 52 -10.89 -3.70 8.14
C TYR A 52 -10.62 -3.97 6.67
N ILE A 53 -10.04 -5.12 6.40
CA ILE A 53 -9.69 -5.53 5.04
C ILE A 53 -10.52 -6.76 4.72
N ASP A 54 -11.37 -6.64 3.71
CA ASP A 54 -12.24 -7.74 3.29
C ASP A 54 -13.05 -8.29 4.47
N GLY A 55 -13.56 -7.37 5.28
CA GLY A 55 -14.42 -7.72 6.42
C GLY A 55 -13.71 -8.23 7.64
N LYS A 56 -12.39 -8.31 7.63
CA LYS A 56 -11.61 -8.81 8.78
C LYS A 56 -10.79 -7.69 9.37
N SER A 57 -10.77 -7.61 10.69
CA SER A 57 -10.01 -6.56 11.35
C SER A 57 -8.54 -6.91 11.45
N ARG A 58 -7.70 -5.90 11.29
CA ARG A 58 -6.25 -6.00 11.42
C ARG A 58 -5.76 -4.77 12.14
N LEU A 59 -4.60 -4.91 12.81
CA LEU A 59 -3.99 -3.75 13.44
C LEU A 59 -3.12 -3.02 12.44
N LEU A 60 -3.32 -1.74 12.30
CA LEU A 60 -2.46 -0.91 11.46
C LEU A 60 -1.02 -0.91 11.98
N ASN A 61 -0.85 -1.24 13.26
CA ASN A 61 0.47 -1.36 13.88
C ASN A 61 1.26 -2.56 13.38
N ASN A 62 0.62 -3.50 12.70
CA ASN A 62 1.31 -4.64 12.13
C ASN A 62 2.35 -4.17 11.11
N SER A 63 3.28 -5.05 10.77
CA SER A 63 4.32 -4.68 9.81
C SER A 63 3.71 -4.31 8.47
N LYS A 64 4.35 -3.37 7.80
CA LYS A 64 3.89 -2.93 6.49
C LYS A 64 3.88 -4.09 5.49
N LYS A 65 4.90 -4.94 5.56
CA LYS A 65 4.98 -6.08 4.65
C LYS A 65 3.77 -7.01 4.81
N TYR A 66 3.40 -7.26 6.05
CA TYR A 66 2.24 -8.10 6.34
C TYR A 66 0.96 -7.46 5.78
N LEU A 67 0.78 -6.18 6.05
CA LEU A 67 -0.43 -5.49 5.61
C LEU A 67 -0.52 -5.40 4.09
N VAL A 68 0.61 -5.18 3.44
CA VAL A 68 0.64 -5.15 1.97
C VAL A 68 0.20 -6.51 1.42
N ASN A 69 0.71 -7.60 1.98
CA ASN A 69 0.32 -8.93 1.53
C ASN A 69 -1.17 -9.18 1.73
N VAL A 70 -1.70 -8.75 2.87
CA VAL A 70 -3.14 -8.89 3.15
C VAL A 70 -3.98 -8.12 2.13
N LEU A 71 -3.58 -6.90 1.82
CA LEU A 71 -4.30 -6.09 0.85
C LEU A 71 -4.28 -6.71 -0.55
N ILE A 72 -3.13 -7.23 -0.95
CA ILE A 72 -3.02 -7.83 -2.27
C ILE A 72 -3.84 -9.11 -2.36
N ASN A 73 -3.83 -9.91 -1.30
CA ASN A 73 -4.62 -11.14 -1.29
C ASN A 73 -6.12 -10.84 -1.30
N ALA A 74 -6.54 -9.76 -0.64
CA ALA A 74 -7.95 -9.44 -0.56
C ALA A 74 -8.46 -8.74 -1.82
N TYR A 75 -7.68 -7.85 -2.40
CA TYR A 75 -8.16 -6.96 -3.45
C TYR A 75 -7.38 -7.00 -4.75
N GLY A 76 -6.25 -7.69 -4.76
CA GLY A 76 -5.41 -7.70 -5.97
C GLY A 76 -6.07 -8.31 -7.18
N ASP A 77 -6.94 -9.29 -6.97
CA ASP A 77 -7.60 -9.97 -8.08
C ASP A 77 -8.59 -9.09 -8.84
N ASP A 78 -9.02 -8.00 -8.21
CA ASP A 78 -9.92 -7.06 -8.87
C ASP A 78 -9.19 -6.22 -9.93
N PHE A 79 -7.87 -6.33 -9.97
CA PHE A 79 -7.06 -5.58 -10.92
C PHE A 79 -6.14 -6.52 -11.70
N PRO A 80 -6.73 -7.42 -12.51
CA PRO A 80 -5.93 -8.46 -13.17
C PRO A 80 -4.94 -7.93 -14.19
N ASN A 81 -5.16 -6.71 -14.71
CA ASN A 81 -4.26 -6.14 -15.69
C ASN A 81 -3.10 -5.36 -15.06
N LEU A 82 -3.11 -5.21 -13.74
CA LEU A 82 -2.07 -4.49 -13.05
C LEU A 82 -1.02 -5.49 -12.58
N ASN A 83 0.25 -5.21 -12.83
CA ASN A 83 1.29 -6.16 -12.45
C ASN A 83 1.48 -6.17 -10.93
N ASP A 84 2.11 -7.24 -10.44
CA ASP A 84 2.28 -7.43 -9.01
C ASP A 84 3.11 -6.31 -8.37
N ALA A 85 4.14 -5.84 -9.06
CA ALA A 85 4.99 -4.79 -8.52
C ALA A 85 4.20 -3.50 -8.30
N SER A 86 3.30 -3.16 -9.23
CA SER A 86 2.45 -1.98 -9.09
C SER A 86 1.46 -2.14 -7.95
N LYS A 87 0.88 -3.34 -7.81
CA LYS A 87 -0.03 -3.60 -6.71
C LYS A 87 0.68 -3.43 -5.37
N ARG A 88 1.86 -3.99 -5.24
CA ARG A 88 2.63 -3.90 -3.99
C ARG A 88 3.03 -2.47 -3.68
N LEU A 89 3.49 -1.76 -4.68
CA LEU A 89 3.91 -0.38 -4.49
C LEU A 89 2.74 0.51 -4.08
N THR A 90 1.58 0.30 -4.71
CA THR A 90 0.38 1.05 -4.39
C THR A 90 -0.09 0.74 -2.98
N ALA A 91 -0.10 -0.53 -2.61
CA ALA A 91 -0.51 -0.93 -1.26
C ALA A 91 0.45 -0.37 -0.21
N LYS A 92 1.75 -0.38 -0.49
CA LYS A 92 2.74 0.21 0.40
C LYS A 92 2.47 1.69 0.62
N LYS A 93 2.21 2.41 -0.46
CA LYS A 93 1.92 3.83 -0.37
C LYS A 93 0.69 4.07 0.47
N TYR A 94 -0.35 3.27 0.26
CA TYR A 94 -1.59 3.42 1.03
C TYR A 94 -1.33 3.18 2.53
N ILE A 95 -0.61 2.12 2.87
CA ILE A 95 -0.31 1.83 4.27
C ILE A 95 0.57 2.91 4.89
N ASP A 96 1.56 3.42 4.14
CA ASP A 96 2.41 4.50 4.63
C ASP A 96 1.59 5.74 4.93
N GLU A 97 0.65 6.07 4.06
CA GLU A 97 -0.20 7.24 4.28
C GLU A 97 -1.08 7.06 5.51
N LEU A 98 -1.63 5.88 5.72
CA LEU A 98 -2.43 5.61 6.90
C LEU A 98 -1.60 5.73 8.17
N LYS A 99 -0.42 5.12 8.18
CA LYS A 99 0.44 5.19 9.36
C LYS A 99 0.87 6.60 9.65
N LYS A 100 1.17 7.36 8.61
CA LYS A 100 1.52 8.75 8.77
C LYS A 100 0.37 9.55 9.38
N GLN A 101 -0.83 9.27 8.92
CA GLN A 101 -2.00 9.98 9.38
C GLN A 101 -2.32 9.69 10.84
N TYR A 102 -2.16 8.45 11.27
CA TYR A 102 -2.59 8.03 12.59
C TYR A 102 -1.48 7.94 13.64
N PHE A 103 -0.23 7.79 13.22
CA PHE A 103 0.87 7.60 14.16
C PHE A 103 1.92 8.69 14.13
N TYR A 104 2.02 9.44 13.05
CA TYR A 104 3.07 10.43 12.91
C TYR A 104 2.56 11.84 12.72
N GLU A 105 1.26 12.02 12.91
CA GLU A 105 0.77 13.37 12.74
C GLU A 105 1.18 14.21 13.93
N ASP A 106 1.46 15.42 13.67
CA ASP A 106 1.90 16.37 14.68
C ASP A 106 0.76 17.21 15.21
#